data_4b0c7fc023117ac9499f3d8bfc13bc5e
#
_entry.id   4b0c7fc023117ac9499f3d8bfc13bc5e
#
_cell.length_a   1.000
_cell.length_b   1.000
_cell.length_c   1.000
_cell.angle_alpha   90.00
_cell.angle_beta   90.00
_cell.angle_gamma   90.00
#
_symmetry.space_group_name_H-M   'P 1'
#
loop_
_entity.id
_entity.type
_entity.pdbx_description
1 polymer ?
#
loop_
_entity_poly.entity_id
_entity_poly.type
_entity_poly.pdbx_seq_one_letter_code
_entity_poly.pdbx_strand_id
1 'polypeptide(L)'
;YMAAIPSMISVTIPVTCLVASVFTYGMMVQKKEWLVFKSSGLSLYRLSMPVLFLGLLLSIGSFFFDNTIVIKNNKIQNELKKTYLQKNKSNRKDKSVYDNVYFQKNQSELIAIDKYNSMNQVIVNLNLMELNDGKMRKRIDAKKGIWNAEESKWELRNFSIREFDDTGYETILARSNQDSLLSLNFSPEDITQTSGSSEERSYNELKGQIATLKSNGVNTLKWEVDLHYKLAYSFISLIVIFCGIPLSVFRSNTTLAFGGGLSLATIFAYVIILKFGQSLGYAGVLSPFLGAWLSNIIFVSIGLYLMVNARK
;
A
#
# COMPACT_ATOMS: atom_id res chain seq x y z
N TYR A 1 -3.98 -1.67 22.53
CA TYR A 1 -2.53 -1.48 22.29
C TYR A 1 -1.88 -2.75 21.73
N MET A 2 -2.16 -3.95 22.26
CA MET A 2 -1.51 -5.20 21.79
C MET A 2 -1.71 -5.47 20.29
N ALA A 3 -2.87 -5.19 19.74
CA ALA A 3 -3.13 -5.37 18.30
C ALA A 3 -2.35 -4.39 17.40
N ALA A 4 -1.80 -3.29 17.92
CA ALA A 4 -0.98 -2.34 17.15
C ALA A 4 0.51 -2.70 17.13
N ILE A 5 0.99 -3.54 18.04
CA ILE A 5 2.41 -3.89 18.18
C ILE A 5 2.99 -4.48 16.87
N PRO A 6 2.33 -5.45 16.20
CA PRO A 6 2.90 -6.03 14.99
C PRO A 6 3.13 -5.01 13.86
N SER A 7 2.23 -4.06 13.66
CA SER A 7 2.41 -3.02 12.65
C SER A 7 3.55 -2.06 12.99
N MET A 8 3.73 -1.74 14.28
CA MET A 8 4.87 -0.93 14.74
C MET A 8 6.20 -1.67 14.53
N ILE A 9 6.26 -2.97 14.81
CA ILE A 9 7.46 -3.80 14.57
C ILE A 9 7.82 -3.77 13.09
N SER A 10 6.85 -3.99 12.19
CA SER A 10 7.08 -3.99 10.74
C SER A 10 7.72 -2.68 10.25
N VAL A 11 7.24 -1.54 10.72
CA VAL A 11 7.80 -0.22 10.36
C VAL A 11 9.19 0.00 10.98
N THR A 12 9.46 -0.56 12.16
CA THR A 12 10.71 -0.33 12.90
C THR A 12 11.87 -1.17 12.35
N ILE A 13 11.61 -2.38 11.82
CA ILE A 13 12.63 -3.29 11.30
C ILE A 13 13.57 -2.62 10.25
N PRO A 14 13.07 -1.96 9.18
CA PRO A 14 13.95 -1.33 8.21
C PRO A 14 14.80 -0.21 8.80
N VAL A 15 14.22 0.56 9.72
CA VAL A 15 14.92 1.67 10.40
C VAL A 15 16.07 1.14 11.24
N THR A 16 15.81 0.13 12.06
CA THR A 16 16.85 -0.49 12.91
C THR A 16 17.94 -1.17 12.09
N CYS A 17 17.58 -1.83 11.00
CA CYS A 17 18.56 -2.44 10.07
C CYS A 17 19.48 -1.40 9.45
N LEU A 18 18.94 -0.26 9.00
CA LEU A 18 19.75 0.82 8.45
C LEU A 18 20.68 1.42 9.49
N VAL A 19 20.15 1.79 10.66
CA VAL A 19 20.93 2.35 11.76
C VAL A 19 22.05 1.37 12.17
N ALA A 20 21.71 0.09 12.40
CA ALA A 20 22.69 -0.93 12.77
C ALA A 20 23.79 -1.08 11.72
N SER A 21 23.46 -1.13 10.43
CA SER A 21 24.46 -1.25 9.36
C SER A 21 25.36 -0.03 9.28
N VAL A 22 24.81 1.19 9.33
CA VAL A 22 25.58 2.43 9.27
C VAL A 22 26.48 2.59 10.49
N PHE A 23 25.99 2.25 11.68
CA PHE A 23 26.81 2.30 12.90
C PHE A 23 27.95 1.27 12.87
N THR A 24 27.66 0.02 12.49
CA THR A 24 28.67 -1.04 12.43
C THR A 24 29.81 -0.67 11.46
N TYR A 25 29.49 -0.36 10.22
CA TYR A 25 30.50 0.01 9.22
C TYR A 25 31.14 1.37 9.53
N GLY A 26 30.37 2.32 10.07
CA GLY A 26 30.92 3.60 10.54
C GLY A 26 31.94 3.46 11.66
N MET A 27 31.70 2.58 12.63
CA MET A 27 32.67 2.26 13.69
C MET A 27 33.93 1.58 13.14
N MET A 28 33.78 0.65 12.17
CA MET A 28 34.92 0.02 11.52
C MET A 28 35.81 1.05 10.82
N VAL A 29 35.20 2.05 10.16
CA VAL A 29 35.95 3.15 9.52
C VAL A 29 36.64 4.03 10.56
N GLN A 30 35.94 4.41 11.63
CA GLN A 30 36.45 5.26 12.71
C GLN A 30 37.64 4.61 13.43
N LYS A 31 37.56 3.30 13.70
CA LYS A 31 38.62 2.52 14.33
C LYS A 31 39.74 2.11 13.36
N LYS A 32 39.69 2.58 12.08
CA LYS A 32 40.61 2.21 11.02
C LYS A 32 40.65 0.71 10.66
N GLU A 33 39.72 -0.08 11.19
CA GLU A 33 39.59 -1.51 10.86
C GLU A 33 39.34 -1.72 9.37
N TRP A 34 38.49 -0.86 8.77
CA TRP A 34 38.28 -0.85 7.32
C TRP A 34 39.58 -0.74 6.51
N LEU A 35 40.51 0.09 6.97
CA LEU A 35 41.79 0.27 6.30
C LEU A 35 42.63 -1.02 6.34
N VAL A 36 42.62 -1.76 7.44
CA VAL A 36 43.25 -3.06 7.60
C VAL A 36 42.66 -4.10 6.65
N PHE A 37 41.32 -4.18 6.55
CA PHE A 37 40.68 -5.07 5.60
C PHE A 37 41.00 -4.72 4.15
N LYS A 38 41.05 -3.43 3.83
CA LYS A 38 41.43 -2.97 2.48
C LYS A 38 42.88 -3.30 2.16
N SER A 39 43.80 -3.16 3.11
CA SER A 39 45.23 -3.51 2.92
C SER A 39 45.47 -5.01 2.78
N SER A 40 44.60 -5.85 3.39
CA SER A 40 44.63 -7.32 3.20
C SER A 40 43.97 -7.79 1.89
N GLY A 41 43.55 -6.86 1.02
CA GLY A 41 42.93 -7.20 -0.28
C GLY A 41 41.45 -7.56 -0.21
N LEU A 42 40.80 -7.40 0.94
CA LEU A 42 39.35 -7.64 1.06
C LEU A 42 38.55 -6.48 0.46
N SER A 43 37.69 -6.78 -0.48
CA SER A 43 36.76 -5.79 -1.06
C SER A 43 35.56 -5.53 -0.17
N LEU A 44 35.00 -4.32 -0.24
CA LEU A 44 33.75 -3.95 0.45
C LEU A 44 32.62 -4.93 0.13
N TYR A 45 32.52 -5.41 -1.12
CA TYR A 45 31.53 -6.39 -1.55
C TYR A 45 31.61 -7.68 -0.73
N ARG A 46 32.80 -8.23 -0.57
CA ARG A 46 33.00 -9.49 0.16
C ARG A 46 32.67 -9.31 1.65
N LEU A 47 33.02 -8.17 2.22
CA LEU A 47 32.73 -7.84 3.62
C LEU A 47 31.24 -7.57 3.85
N SER A 48 30.52 -7.01 2.87
CA SER A 48 29.09 -6.71 2.99
C SER A 48 28.16 -7.91 2.70
N MET A 49 28.65 -8.94 2.00
CA MET A 49 27.86 -10.12 1.61
C MET A 49 27.07 -10.76 2.76
N PRO A 50 27.67 -11.07 3.94
CA PRO A 50 26.92 -11.71 5.03
C PRO A 50 25.80 -10.80 5.56
N VAL A 51 26.04 -9.49 5.61
CA VAL A 51 25.03 -8.53 6.09
C VAL A 51 23.90 -8.34 5.06
N LEU A 52 24.25 -8.35 3.77
CA LEU A 52 23.24 -8.34 2.69
C LEU A 52 22.41 -9.63 2.67
N PHE A 53 23.03 -10.78 2.95
CA PHE A 53 22.32 -12.04 3.07
C PHE A 53 21.32 -12.02 4.25
N LEU A 54 21.73 -11.48 5.40
CA LEU A 54 20.83 -11.25 6.54
C LEU A 54 19.70 -10.26 6.17
N GLY A 55 20.02 -9.19 5.44
CA GLY A 55 19.04 -8.25 4.91
C GLY A 55 18.00 -8.90 4.00
N LEU A 56 18.45 -9.83 3.16
CA LEU A 56 17.55 -10.63 2.30
C LEU A 56 16.63 -11.55 3.12
N LEU A 57 17.18 -12.25 4.11
CA LEU A 57 16.39 -13.08 5.02
C LEU A 57 15.35 -12.26 5.79
N LEU A 58 15.74 -11.09 6.29
CA LEU A 58 14.83 -10.18 6.96
C LEU A 58 13.74 -9.65 6.03
N SER A 59 14.07 -9.35 4.76
CA SER A 59 13.08 -8.91 3.76
C SER A 59 12.05 -10.01 3.46
N ILE A 60 12.49 -11.25 3.29
CA ILE A 60 11.59 -12.39 3.11
C ILE A 60 10.75 -12.62 4.38
N GLY A 61 11.38 -12.58 5.55
CA GLY A 61 10.69 -12.71 6.84
C GLY A 61 9.64 -11.62 7.05
N SER A 62 9.95 -10.36 6.71
CA SER A 62 9.03 -9.24 6.79
C SER A 62 7.81 -9.44 5.88
N PHE A 63 7.99 -9.96 4.66
CA PHE A 63 6.87 -10.28 3.78
C PHE A 63 5.88 -11.26 4.41
N PHE A 64 6.38 -12.36 4.96
CA PHE A 64 5.52 -13.35 5.63
C PHE A 64 4.91 -12.79 6.91
N PHE A 65 5.67 -12.03 7.70
CA PHE A 65 5.20 -11.38 8.91
C PHE A 65 4.06 -10.40 8.63
N ASP A 66 4.23 -9.54 7.63
CA ASP A 66 3.21 -8.56 7.23
C ASP A 66 1.96 -9.26 6.68
N ASN A 67 2.15 -10.27 5.82
CA ASN A 67 1.05 -10.94 5.14
C ASN A 67 0.21 -11.87 6.05
N THR A 68 0.76 -12.30 7.19
CA THR A 68 0.07 -13.20 8.13
C THR A 68 -0.29 -12.52 9.44
N ILE A 69 0.70 -11.94 10.13
CA ILE A 69 0.53 -11.42 11.49
C ILE A 69 0.00 -10.00 11.49
N VAL A 70 0.61 -9.09 10.71
CA VAL A 70 0.22 -7.67 10.69
C VAL A 70 -1.20 -7.52 10.17
N ILE A 71 -1.56 -8.18 9.06
CA ILE A 71 -2.90 -8.11 8.49
C ILE A 71 -3.96 -8.62 9.47
N LYS A 72 -3.73 -9.76 10.11
CA LYS A 72 -4.66 -10.32 11.10
C LYS A 72 -4.89 -9.37 12.27
N ASN A 73 -3.82 -8.76 12.78
CA ASN A 73 -3.90 -7.83 13.89
C ASN A 73 -4.53 -6.48 13.48
N ASN A 74 -4.30 -6.01 12.24
CA ASN A 74 -4.95 -4.81 11.71
C ASN A 74 -6.47 -5.01 11.60
N LYS A 75 -6.93 -6.19 11.15
CA LYS A 75 -8.38 -6.53 11.16
C LYS A 75 -8.96 -6.43 12.57
N ILE A 76 -8.34 -7.08 13.55
CA ILE A 76 -8.75 -7.03 14.97
C ILE A 76 -8.74 -5.59 15.51
N GLN A 77 -7.68 -4.83 15.21
CA GLN A 77 -7.59 -3.43 15.64
C GLN A 77 -8.73 -2.58 15.09
N ASN A 78 -9.08 -2.77 13.82
CA ASN A 78 -10.15 -2.02 13.19
C ASN A 78 -11.54 -2.44 13.70
N GLU A 79 -11.76 -3.73 13.98
CA GLU A 79 -12.97 -4.21 14.65
C GLU A 79 -13.11 -3.62 16.06
N LEU A 80 -12.02 -3.62 16.84
CA LEU A 80 -12.01 -2.99 18.16
C LEU A 80 -12.27 -1.49 18.08
N LYS A 81 -11.65 -0.79 17.13
CA LYS A 81 -11.91 0.64 16.90
C LYS A 81 -13.39 0.86 16.55
N LYS A 82 -13.97 0.06 15.65
CA LYS A 82 -15.39 0.14 15.30
C LYS A 82 -16.28 -0.06 16.55
N THR A 83 -16.02 -1.08 17.35
CA THR A 83 -16.84 -1.41 18.53
C THR A 83 -16.75 -0.36 19.64
N TYR A 84 -15.55 0.13 19.95
CA TYR A 84 -15.35 1.06 21.07
C TYR A 84 -15.52 2.53 20.69
N LEU A 85 -15.25 2.93 19.43
CA LEU A 85 -15.40 4.31 18.99
C LEU A 85 -16.82 4.64 18.55
N GLN A 86 -17.58 3.66 18.04
CA GLN A 86 -19.01 3.87 17.73
C GLN A 86 -19.86 4.12 18.98
N LYS A 87 -19.47 3.62 20.15
CA LYS A 87 -20.15 3.92 21.41
C LYS A 87 -20.04 5.38 21.88
N ASN A 88 -19.04 6.11 21.39
CA ASN A 88 -18.78 7.51 21.73
C ASN A 88 -18.99 8.47 20.54
N LYS A 89 -20.09 8.30 19.81
CA LYS A 89 -20.43 9.02 18.56
C LYS A 89 -20.64 10.53 18.67
N SER A 90 -20.25 11.23 19.72
CA SER A 90 -20.55 12.67 19.76
C SER A 90 -19.41 13.62 19.37
N ASN A 91 -18.13 13.20 19.29
CA ASN A 91 -17.07 14.23 19.08
C ASN A 91 -15.71 13.77 18.51
N ARG A 92 -15.58 12.79 17.61
CA ARG A 92 -14.26 12.54 16.97
C ARG A 92 -14.37 12.34 15.48
N LYS A 93 -13.54 13.13 14.77
CA LYS A 93 -13.23 13.02 13.33
C LYS A 93 -12.63 11.64 13.04
N ASP A 94 -13.46 10.63 12.82
CA ASP A 94 -13.03 9.36 12.25
C ASP A 94 -12.55 9.58 10.79
N LYS A 95 -11.74 8.64 10.29
CA LYS A 95 -11.22 8.64 8.93
C LYS A 95 -12.36 9.04 7.97
N SER A 96 -12.35 10.29 7.55
CA SER A 96 -13.44 10.87 6.77
C SER A 96 -13.47 10.38 5.32
N VAL A 97 -12.36 9.77 4.86
CA VAL A 97 -12.21 9.29 3.49
C VAL A 97 -11.73 7.85 3.49
N TYR A 98 -12.46 7.01 2.81
CA TYR A 98 -12.13 5.61 2.53
C TYR A 98 -11.76 5.49 1.06
N ASP A 99 -10.56 4.98 0.77
CA ASP A 99 -10.07 4.77 -0.58
C ASP A 99 -10.17 3.28 -0.95
N ASN A 100 -10.47 2.99 -2.20
CA ASN A 100 -10.52 1.63 -2.75
C ASN A 100 -11.42 0.68 -1.95
N VAL A 101 -12.65 1.09 -1.73
CA VAL A 101 -13.64 0.27 -1.03
C VAL A 101 -14.20 -0.77 -1.99
N TYR A 102 -14.13 -2.01 -1.57
CA TYR A 102 -14.70 -3.14 -2.30
C TYR A 102 -15.40 -4.08 -1.33
N PHE A 103 -16.63 -4.42 -1.61
CA PHE A 103 -17.36 -5.42 -0.84
C PHE A 103 -18.41 -6.14 -1.70
N GLN A 104 -18.73 -7.33 -1.26
CA GLN A 104 -19.78 -8.15 -1.82
C GLN A 104 -20.92 -8.20 -0.78
N LYS A 105 -22.10 -7.75 -1.16
CA LYS A 105 -23.23 -7.72 -0.23
C LYS A 105 -23.97 -9.06 -0.19
N ASN A 106 -24.17 -9.66 -1.35
CA ASN A 106 -24.73 -11.01 -1.53
C ASN A 106 -23.81 -11.81 -2.44
N GLN A 107 -24.08 -13.10 -2.65
CA GLN A 107 -23.30 -13.89 -3.61
C GLN A 107 -23.34 -13.32 -5.04
N SER A 108 -24.31 -12.45 -5.31
CA SER A 108 -24.58 -11.89 -6.64
C SER A 108 -24.21 -10.42 -6.82
N GLU A 109 -23.97 -9.62 -5.77
CA GLU A 109 -23.73 -8.18 -5.88
C GLU A 109 -22.31 -7.82 -5.49
N LEU A 110 -21.55 -7.24 -6.43
CA LEU A 110 -20.20 -6.72 -6.24
C LEU A 110 -20.24 -5.20 -6.30
N ILE A 111 -19.68 -4.54 -5.30
CA ILE A 111 -19.65 -3.10 -5.19
C ILE A 111 -18.19 -2.65 -5.06
N ALA A 112 -17.76 -1.79 -5.98
CA ALA A 112 -16.44 -1.18 -5.96
C ALA A 112 -16.58 0.34 -5.97
N ILE A 113 -15.88 1.01 -5.07
CA ILE A 113 -15.92 2.47 -4.88
C ILE A 113 -14.48 2.96 -4.78
N ASP A 114 -14.08 3.92 -5.62
CA ASP A 114 -12.73 4.48 -5.57
C ASP A 114 -12.52 5.29 -4.29
N LYS A 115 -13.47 6.18 -3.96
CA LYS A 115 -13.41 6.98 -2.75
C LYS A 115 -14.80 7.14 -2.14
N TYR A 116 -14.88 7.03 -0.84
CA TYR A 116 -16.05 7.35 -0.06
C TYR A 116 -15.71 8.34 1.05
N ASN A 117 -16.40 9.48 1.08
CA ASN A 117 -16.28 10.47 2.15
C ASN A 117 -17.44 10.28 3.13
N SER A 118 -17.16 9.82 4.35
CA SER A 118 -18.18 9.55 5.36
C SER A 118 -18.78 10.81 5.99
N MET A 119 -18.08 11.95 5.95
CA MET A 119 -18.60 13.22 6.51
C MET A 119 -19.71 13.79 5.65
N ASN A 120 -19.49 13.80 4.33
CA ASN A 120 -20.45 14.33 3.36
C ASN A 120 -21.30 13.25 2.72
N GLN A 121 -21.07 11.97 3.08
CA GLN A 121 -21.73 10.79 2.52
C GLN A 121 -21.68 10.77 0.98
N VAL A 122 -20.50 11.05 0.42
CA VAL A 122 -20.27 11.16 -1.01
C VAL A 122 -19.39 10.01 -1.50
N ILE A 123 -19.85 9.34 -2.54
CA ILE A 123 -19.13 8.32 -3.30
C ILE A 123 -18.51 8.98 -4.54
N VAL A 124 -17.29 8.58 -4.89
CA VAL A 124 -16.63 8.92 -6.15
C VAL A 124 -16.28 7.61 -6.86
N ASN A 125 -16.67 7.53 -8.14
CA ASN A 125 -16.50 6.36 -9.01
C ASN A 125 -17.08 5.08 -8.37
N LEU A 126 -18.39 4.94 -8.45
CA LEU A 126 -19.12 3.73 -8.07
C LEU A 126 -19.20 2.78 -9.27
N ASN A 127 -18.87 1.52 -9.04
CA ASN A 127 -19.14 0.41 -9.95
C ASN A 127 -19.90 -0.66 -9.15
N LEU A 128 -21.15 -0.86 -9.49
CA LEU A 128 -22.01 -1.91 -8.94
C LEU A 128 -22.29 -2.94 -10.04
N MET A 129 -22.07 -4.20 -9.74
CA MET A 129 -22.27 -5.31 -10.65
C MET A 129 -23.14 -6.36 -10.00
N GLU A 130 -24.18 -6.77 -10.71
CA GLU A 130 -25.02 -7.90 -10.36
C GLU A 130 -24.63 -9.11 -11.22
N LEU A 131 -24.29 -10.20 -10.55
CA LEU A 131 -23.93 -11.47 -11.17
C LEU A 131 -25.06 -12.49 -10.96
N ASN A 132 -25.37 -13.27 -11.98
CA ASN A 132 -26.23 -14.44 -11.88
C ASN A 132 -25.47 -15.64 -12.44
N ASP A 133 -25.28 -16.70 -11.65
CA ASP A 133 -24.53 -17.90 -12.00
C ASP A 133 -23.13 -17.59 -12.59
N GLY A 134 -22.44 -16.57 -12.01
CA GLY A 134 -21.12 -16.13 -12.46
C GLY A 134 -21.11 -15.29 -13.75
N LYS A 135 -22.27 -15.01 -14.35
CA LYS A 135 -22.40 -14.12 -15.51
C LYS A 135 -22.89 -12.75 -15.06
N MET A 136 -22.36 -11.70 -15.69
CA MET A 136 -22.80 -10.32 -15.44
C MET A 136 -24.21 -10.13 -15.99
N ARG A 137 -25.16 -9.73 -15.15
CA ARG A 137 -26.55 -9.43 -15.50
C ARG A 137 -26.81 -7.94 -15.60
N LYS A 138 -26.27 -7.18 -14.65
CA LYS A 138 -26.46 -5.73 -14.60
C LYS A 138 -25.21 -5.03 -14.10
N ARG A 139 -24.95 -3.86 -14.67
CA ARG A 139 -23.85 -3.00 -14.23
C ARG A 139 -24.31 -1.56 -14.13
N ILE A 140 -23.98 -0.93 -13.01
CA ILE A 140 -24.21 0.49 -12.75
C ILE A 140 -22.86 1.14 -12.54
N ASP A 141 -22.49 2.06 -13.41
CA ASP A 141 -21.28 2.89 -13.29
C ASP A 141 -21.74 4.32 -13.02
N ALA A 142 -21.24 4.96 -11.94
CA ALA A 142 -21.53 6.35 -11.62
C ALA A 142 -20.27 7.10 -11.18
N LYS A 143 -20.08 8.32 -11.69
CA LYS A 143 -18.93 9.16 -11.31
C LYS A 143 -19.07 9.70 -9.89
N LYS A 144 -20.27 10.00 -9.45
CA LYS A 144 -20.55 10.53 -8.12
C LYS A 144 -21.87 10.00 -7.58
N GLY A 145 -21.92 9.68 -6.31
CA GLY A 145 -23.13 9.35 -5.56
C GLY A 145 -23.18 10.16 -4.28
N ILE A 146 -24.35 10.70 -3.95
CA ILE A 146 -24.61 11.46 -2.72
C ILE A 146 -25.75 10.74 -1.99
N TRP A 147 -25.58 10.48 -0.70
CA TRP A 147 -26.62 9.86 0.09
C TRP A 147 -27.70 10.87 0.49
N ASN A 148 -28.93 10.58 0.12
CA ASN A 148 -30.09 11.33 0.61
C ASN A 148 -30.67 10.61 1.83
N ALA A 149 -30.48 11.20 3.01
CA ALA A 149 -30.91 10.59 4.27
C ALA A 149 -32.44 10.60 4.44
N GLU A 150 -33.16 11.56 3.82
CA GLU A 150 -34.62 11.65 3.92
C GLU A 150 -35.32 10.53 3.16
N GLU A 151 -34.81 10.19 1.96
CA GLU A 151 -35.37 9.12 1.14
C GLU A 151 -34.67 7.77 1.30
N SER A 152 -33.56 7.73 2.06
CA SER A 152 -32.70 6.54 2.21
C SER A 152 -32.24 5.96 0.86
N LYS A 153 -31.87 6.84 -0.08
CA LYS A 153 -31.46 6.50 -1.44
C LYS A 153 -30.19 7.21 -1.86
N TRP A 154 -29.51 6.65 -2.85
CA TRP A 154 -28.35 7.29 -3.49
C TRP A 154 -28.78 8.17 -4.66
N GLU A 155 -28.41 9.43 -4.62
CA GLU A 155 -28.48 10.35 -5.76
C GLU A 155 -27.24 10.18 -6.61
N LEU A 156 -27.40 9.55 -7.78
CA LEU A 156 -26.28 9.30 -8.68
C LEU A 156 -26.17 10.41 -9.73
N ARG A 157 -24.92 10.81 -10.01
CA ARG A 157 -24.59 11.81 -11.03
C ARG A 157 -23.65 11.21 -12.07
N ASN A 158 -23.89 11.54 -13.33
CA ASN A 158 -23.13 11.00 -14.46
C ASN A 158 -23.04 9.48 -14.37
N PHE A 159 -24.19 8.81 -14.50
CA PHE A 159 -24.29 7.36 -14.39
C PHE A 159 -24.71 6.70 -15.68
N SER A 160 -24.40 5.43 -15.82
CA SER A 160 -24.93 4.52 -16.84
C SER A 160 -25.38 3.21 -16.23
N ILE A 161 -26.54 2.74 -16.63
CA ILE A 161 -27.09 1.43 -16.28
C ILE A 161 -27.08 0.58 -17.52
N ARG A 162 -26.46 -0.59 -17.42
CA ARG A 162 -26.34 -1.57 -18.52
C ARG A 162 -26.85 -2.90 -18.03
N GLU A 163 -27.64 -3.57 -18.83
CA GLU A 163 -28.06 -4.96 -18.62
C GLU A 163 -27.47 -5.84 -19.71
N PHE A 164 -27.20 -7.07 -19.35
CA PHE A 164 -26.62 -8.08 -20.22
C PHE A 164 -27.60 -9.25 -20.30
N ASP A 165 -27.84 -9.76 -21.50
CA ASP A 165 -28.61 -10.97 -21.69
C ASP A 165 -27.77 -12.23 -21.42
N ASP A 166 -28.39 -13.40 -21.46
CA ASP A 166 -27.71 -14.68 -21.21
C ASP A 166 -26.62 -14.98 -22.26
N THR A 167 -26.63 -14.30 -23.39
CA THR A 167 -25.65 -14.42 -24.47
C THR A 167 -24.50 -13.42 -24.32
N GLY A 168 -24.61 -12.48 -23.37
CA GLY A 168 -23.61 -11.46 -23.07
C GLY A 168 -23.74 -10.20 -23.92
N TYR A 169 -24.82 -10.05 -24.70
CA TYR A 169 -25.10 -8.81 -25.40
C TYR A 169 -25.52 -7.71 -24.42
N GLU A 170 -24.94 -6.54 -24.62
CA GLU A 170 -25.16 -5.36 -23.78
C GLU A 170 -26.35 -4.55 -24.29
N THR A 171 -27.29 -4.24 -23.38
CA THR A 171 -28.37 -3.30 -23.61
C THR A 171 -28.20 -2.11 -22.67
N ILE A 172 -28.09 -0.90 -23.20
CA ILE A 172 -28.03 0.32 -22.39
C ILE A 172 -29.44 0.70 -22.00
N LEU A 173 -29.78 0.53 -20.71
CA LEU A 173 -31.09 0.90 -20.20
C LEU A 173 -31.23 2.40 -19.94
N ALA A 174 -30.18 3.03 -19.37
CA ALA A 174 -30.18 4.44 -19.06
C ALA A 174 -28.75 5.00 -19.04
N ARG A 175 -28.59 6.18 -19.61
CA ARG A 175 -27.40 7.01 -19.46
C ARG A 175 -27.86 8.42 -19.17
N SER A 176 -27.48 8.99 -18.04
CA SER A 176 -27.90 10.34 -17.68
C SER A 176 -26.75 11.15 -17.09
N ASN A 177 -26.64 12.39 -17.52
CA ASN A 177 -25.85 13.42 -16.86
C ASN A 177 -26.64 14.19 -15.79
N GLN A 178 -27.97 13.95 -15.72
CA GLN A 178 -28.85 14.52 -14.70
C GLN A 178 -28.84 13.68 -13.43
N ASP A 179 -29.11 14.32 -12.31
CA ASP A 179 -29.19 13.70 -11.01
C ASP A 179 -30.42 12.79 -10.94
N SER A 180 -30.25 11.56 -10.49
CA SER A 180 -31.34 10.60 -10.32
C SER A 180 -31.21 9.86 -9.00
N LEU A 181 -32.33 9.78 -8.28
CA LEU A 181 -32.43 9.02 -7.04
C LEU A 181 -32.62 7.54 -7.37
N LEU A 182 -31.65 6.73 -7.01
CA LEU A 182 -31.68 5.29 -7.21
C LEU A 182 -31.64 4.56 -5.87
N SER A 183 -32.57 3.63 -5.70
CA SER A 183 -32.56 2.70 -4.59
C SER A 183 -31.50 1.63 -4.85
N LEU A 184 -30.31 1.80 -4.28
CA LEU A 184 -29.27 0.78 -4.30
C LEU A 184 -29.35 -0.06 -3.02
N ASN A 185 -29.00 -1.34 -3.12
CA ASN A 185 -29.13 -2.29 -2.01
C ASN A 185 -28.04 -2.10 -0.91
N PHE A 186 -27.37 -0.95 -0.83
CA PHE A 186 -26.39 -0.69 0.20
C PHE A 186 -26.51 0.73 0.77
N SER A 187 -26.15 0.87 2.03
CA SER A 187 -26.18 2.11 2.80
C SER A 187 -24.77 2.64 3.08
N PRO A 188 -24.62 3.89 3.52
CA PRO A 188 -23.34 4.43 4.04
C PRO A 188 -22.73 3.56 5.15
N GLU A 189 -23.57 2.91 5.95
CA GLU A 189 -23.13 2.03 7.03
C GLU A 189 -22.50 0.75 6.48
N ASP A 190 -23.06 0.15 5.44
CA ASP A 190 -22.50 -1.03 4.76
C ASP A 190 -21.10 -0.73 4.24
N ILE A 191 -20.88 0.46 3.63
CA ILE A 191 -19.57 0.88 3.16
C ILE A 191 -18.57 0.96 4.31
N THR A 192 -18.93 1.57 5.42
CA THR A 192 -18.02 1.76 6.56
C THR A 192 -17.76 0.48 7.35
N GLN A 193 -18.75 -0.43 7.40
CA GLN A 193 -18.60 -1.71 8.11
C GLN A 193 -17.80 -2.74 7.32
N THR A 194 -17.96 -2.77 6.00
CA THR A 194 -17.38 -3.81 5.13
C THR A 194 -16.11 -3.35 4.41
N SER A 195 -15.78 -2.05 4.46
CA SER A 195 -14.59 -1.51 3.81
C SER A 195 -13.32 -1.96 4.53
N GLY A 196 -12.86 -3.16 4.21
CA GLY A 196 -11.49 -3.55 4.46
C GLY A 196 -10.57 -2.80 3.50
N SER A 197 -9.68 -1.94 4.00
CA SER A 197 -8.65 -1.30 3.18
C SER A 197 -7.76 -2.37 2.53
N SER A 198 -7.10 -2.05 1.40
CA SER A 198 -6.10 -2.94 0.79
C SER A 198 -5.02 -3.38 1.80
N GLU A 199 -4.81 -2.59 2.86
CA GLU A 199 -3.90 -2.88 3.97
C GLU A 199 -4.35 -4.06 4.84
N GLU A 200 -5.66 -4.35 4.88
CA GLU A 200 -6.24 -5.44 5.68
C GLU A 200 -6.31 -6.78 4.94
N ARG A 201 -5.91 -6.82 3.67
CA ARG A 201 -5.99 -8.00 2.81
C ARG A 201 -4.61 -8.60 2.59
N SER A 202 -4.55 -9.93 2.57
CA SER A 202 -3.34 -10.63 2.23
C SER A 202 -2.99 -10.43 0.74
N TYR A 203 -1.74 -10.67 0.38
CA TYR A 203 -1.30 -10.59 -1.01
C TYR A 203 -2.15 -11.47 -1.95
N ASN A 204 -2.46 -12.70 -1.52
CA ASN A 204 -3.24 -13.64 -2.31
C ASN A 204 -4.72 -13.23 -2.42
N GLU A 205 -5.32 -12.75 -1.32
CA GLU A 205 -6.68 -12.20 -1.31
C GLU A 205 -6.78 -11.01 -2.27
N LEU A 206 -5.84 -10.07 -2.19
CA LEU A 206 -5.82 -8.89 -3.04
C LEU A 206 -5.63 -9.27 -4.52
N LYS A 207 -4.73 -10.21 -4.82
CA LYS A 207 -4.51 -10.72 -6.18
C LYS A 207 -5.77 -11.38 -6.76
N GLY A 208 -6.44 -12.22 -5.97
CA GLY A 208 -7.71 -12.85 -6.38
C GLY A 208 -8.79 -11.82 -6.70
N GLN A 209 -8.92 -10.79 -5.86
CA GLN A 209 -9.88 -9.70 -6.08
C GLN A 209 -9.58 -8.89 -7.34
N ILE A 210 -8.30 -8.56 -7.58
CA ILE A 210 -7.90 -7.86 -8.81
C ILE A 210 -8.31 -8.67 -10.03
N ALA A 211 -8.11 -9.99 -10.01
CA ALA A 211 -8.52 -10.87 -11.12
C ALA A 211 -10.05 -10.82 -11.36
N THR A 212 -10.84 -10.90 -10.29
CA THR A 212 -12.31 -10.81 -10.37
C THR A 212 -12.77 -9.44 -10.85
N LEU A 213 -12.20 -8.35 -10.33
CA LEU A 213 -12.55 -6.99 -10.75
C LEU A 213 -12.20 -6.75 -12.23
N LYS A 214 -11.02 -7.22 -12.65
CA LYS A 214 -10.52 -7.07 -14.02
C LYS A 214 -11.36 -7.85 -15.04
N SER A 215 -11.76 -9.08 -14.70
CA SER A 215 -12.67 -9.87 -15.56
C SER A 215 -14.03 -9.18 -15.74
N ASN A 216 -14.46 -8.40 -14.75
CA ASN A 216 -15.69 -7.64 -14.79
C ASN A 216 -15.50 -6.20 -15.35
N GLY A 217 -14.33 -5.88 -15.93
CA GLY A 217 -14.06 -4.60 -16.58
C GLY A 217 -14.00 -3.39 -15.63
N VAL A 218 -13.73 -3.61 -14.34
CA VAL A 218 -13.49 -2.52 -13.37
C VAL A 218 -12.05 -2.04 -13.51
N ASN A 219 -11.84 -0.74 -13.38
CA ASN A 219 -10.49 -0.20 -13.33
C ASN A 219 -9.78 -0.64 -12.04
N THR A 220 -8.77 -1.50 -12.16
CA THR A 220 -8.04 -2.10 -11.04
C THR A 220 -6.72 -1.41 -10.72
N LEU A 221 -6.43 -0.27 -11.36
CA LEU A 221 -5.13 0.41 -11.30
C LEU A 221 -4.62 0.60 -9.86
N LYS A 222 -5.46 1.10 -8.97
CA LYS A 222 -5.08 1.37 -7.58
C LYS A 222 -4.77 0.11 -6.78
N TRP A 223 -5.58 -0.94 -6.96
CA TRP A 223 -5.36 -2.25 -6.31
C TRP A 223 -4.10 -2.94 -6.82
N GLU A 224 -3.80 -2.79 -8.12
CA GLU A 224 -2.55 -3.30 -8.70
C GLU A 224 -1.33 -2.57 -8.11
N VAL A 225 -1.41 -1.25 -7.94
CA VAL A 225 -0.36 -0.47 -7.24
C VAL A 225 -0.16 -0.97 -5.81
N ASP A 226 -1.25 -1.19 -5.06
CA ASP A 226 -1.18 -1.69 -3.68
C ASP A 226 -0.61 -3.12 -3.61
N LEU A 227 -0.92 -3.97 -4.58
CA LEU A 227 -0.37 -5.31 -4.68
C LEU A 227 1.16 -5.27 -4.86
N HIS A 228 1.64 -4.45 -5.80
CA HIS A 228 3.07 -4.25 -6.02
C HIS A 228 3.75 -3.55 -4.84
N TYR A 229 3.06 -2.62 -4.18
CA TYR A 229 3.55 -1.94 -2.98
C TYR A 229 3.83 -2.92 -1.84
N LYS A 230 2.96 -3.91 -1.59
CA LYS A 230 3.20 -4.95 -0.57
C LYS A 230 4.52 -5.69 -0.79
N LEU A 231 4.83 -6.04 -2.04
CA LEU A 231 6.10 -6.66 -2.39
C LEU A 231 7.27 -5.68 -2.26
N ALA A 232 7.16 -4.50 -2.85
CA ALA A 232 8.21 -3.48 -2.83
C ALA A 232 8.59 -3.07 -1.40
N TYR A 233 7.60 -2.93 -0.52
CA TYR A 233 7.79 -2.60 0.89
C TYR A 233 8.59 -3.67 1.64
N SER A 234 8.38 -4.93 1.35
CA SER A 234 9.12 -6.03 2.00
C SER A 234 10.63 -5.99 1.73
N PHE A 235 11.06 -5.44 0.58
CA PHE A 235 12.47 -5.31 0.23
C PHE A 235 13.16 -4.07 0.82
N ILE A 236 12.45 -3.22 1.55
CA ILE A 236 13.01 -1.99 2.13
C ILE A 236 14.22 -2.27 3.02
N SER A 237 14.17 -3.32 3.86
CA SER A 237 15.27 -3.67 4.77
C SER A 237 16.56 -4.00 4.01
N LEU A 238 16.48 -4.80 2.95
CA LEU A 238 17.62 -5.13 2.10
C LEU A 238 18.20 -3.88 1.43
N ILE A 239 17.33 -3.05 0.85
CA ILE A 239 17.74 -1.89 0.07
C ILE A 239 18.39 -0.82 0.94
N VAL A 240 17.84 -0.55 2.13
CA VAL A 240 18.42 0.44 3.04
C VAL A 240 19.77 -0.02 3.62
N ILE A 241 19.94 -1.32 3.88
CA ILE A 241 21.23 -1.90 4.26
C ILE A 241 22.21 -1.74 3.09
N PHE A 242 21.80 -2.08 1.87
CA PHE A 242 22.63 -1.98 0.67
C PHE A 242 23.12 -0.55 0.42
N CYS A 243 22.31 0.47 0.68
CA CYS A 243 22.71 1.87 0.62
C CYS A 243 23.51 2.32 1.83
N GLY A 244 23.15 1.87 3.03
CA GLY A 244 23.75 2.29 4.29
C GLY A 244 25.23 1.91 4.40
N ILE A 245 25.59 0.72 3.94
CA ILE A 245 26.99 0.23 3.98
C ILE A 245 27.95 1.18 3.24
N PRO A 246 27.81 1.42 1.93
CA PRO A 246 28.75 2.29 1.23
C PRO A 246 28.65 3.74 1.70
N LEU A 247 27.47 4.19 2.13
CA LEU A 247 27.29 5.54 2.63
C LEU A 247 28.13 5.81 3.89
N SER A 248 28.25 4.81 4.77
CA SER A 248 29.06 4.90 6.00
C SER A 248 30.57 4.85 5.72
N VAL A 249 31.00 4.14 4.66
CA VAL A 249 32.41 3.98 4.29
C VAL A 249 32.92 5.14 3.44
N PHE A 250 32.05 5.77 2.66
CA PHE A 250 32.43 6.84 1.73
C PHE A 250 33.00 8.08 2.43
N ARG A 251 32.63 8.35 3.68
CA ARG A 251 33.04 9.52 4.44
C ARG A 251 33.80 9.15 5.70
N SER A 252 35.11 9.05 5.59
CA SER A 252 36.06 8.54 6.61
C SER A 252 36.16 9.32 7.92
N ASN A 253 35.64 10.57 8.00
CA ASN A 253 35.82 11.47 9.14
C ASN A 253 34.49 11.81 9.86
N THR A 254 33.49 10.94 9.80
CA THR A 254 32.17 11.22 10.41
C THR A 254 32.08 10.73 11.84
N THR A 255 31.50 11.57 12.70
CA THR A 255 31.11 11.15 14.06
C THR A 255 29.92 10.16 13.99
N LEU A 256 29.79 9.29 14.99
CA LEU A 256 28.65 8.37 15.11
C LEU A 256 27.29 9.11 15.06
N ALA A 257 27.23 10.30 15.65
CA ALA A 257 26.04 11.15 15.61
C ALA A 257 25.65 11.56 14.18
N PHE A 258 26.62 11.89 13.34
CA PHE A 258 26.36 12.20 11.93
C PHE A 258 25.87 10.96 11.17
N GLY A 259 26.44 9.78 11.45
CA GLY A 259 25.96 8.50 10.86
C GLY A 259 24.51 8.22 11.21
N GLY A 260 24.11 8.45 12.48
CA GLY A 260 22.72 8.34 12.91
C GLY A 260 21.78 9.32 12.19
N GLY A 261 22.17 10.59 12.10
CA GLY A 261 21.42 11.61 11.38
C GLY A 261 21.26 11.28 9.88
N LEU A 262 22.34 10.80 9.26
CA LEU A 262 22.33 10.38 7.85
C LEU A 262 21.41 9.17 7.61
N SER A 263 21.38 8.21 8.54
CA SER A 263 20.46 7.05 8.48
C SER A 263 19.02 7.50 8.52
N LEU A 264 18.67 8.40 9.46
CA LEU A 264 17.32 8.95 9.55
C LEU A 264 16.94 9.71 8.27
N ALA A 265 17.80 10.57 7.77
CA ALA A 265 17.57 11.31 6.53
C ALA A 265 17.34 10.35 5.34
N THR A 266 18.11 9.26 5.26
CA THR A 266 17.99 8.26 4.20
C THR A 266 16.65 7.54 4.25
N ILE A 267 16.18 7.11 5.45
CA ILE A 267 14.89 6.43 5.58
C ILE A 267 13.72 7.37 5.28
N PHE A 268 13.79 8.63 5.73
CA PHE A 268 12.77 9.62 5.40
C PHE A 268 12.69 9.89 3.89
N ALA A 269 13.84 10.08 3.23
CA ALA A 269 13.91 10.26 1.79
C ALA A 269 13.30 9.05 1.05
N TYR A 270 13.63 7.83 1.50
CA TYR A 270 13.07 6.60 0.95
C TYR A 270 11.54 6.57 1.06
N VAL A 271 11.00 6.83 2.25
CA VAL A 271 9.54 6.80 2.49
C VAL A 271 8.81 7.89 1.70
N ILE A 272 9.39 9.08 1.60
CA ILE A 272 8.81 10.18 0.80
C ILE A 272 8.71 9.75 -0.67
N ILE A 273 9.80 9.23 -1.25
CA ILE A 273 9.83 8.79 -2.66
C ILE A 273 8.87 7.60 -2.87
N LEU A 274 8.79 6.68 -1.90
CA LEU A 274 7.88 5.54 -1.94
C LEU A 274 6.41 6.01 -2.00
N LYS A 275 6.02 6.95 -1.15
CA LYS A 275 4.65 7.50 -1.13
C LYS A 275 4.35 8.35 -2.36
N PHE A 276 5.34 9.09 -2.85
CA PHE A 276 5.23 9.86 -4.08
C PHE A 276 5.02 8.93 -5.29
N GLY A 277 5.83 7.87 -5.41
CA GLY A 277 5.67 6.86 -6.45
C GLY A 277 4.30 6.18 -6.41
N GLN A 278 3.83 5.79 -5.20
CA GLN A 278 2.49 5.24 -5.00
C GLN A 278 1.39 6.20 -5.48
N SER A 279 1.52 7.49 -5.15
CA SER A 279 0.56 8.52 -5.58
C SER A 279 0.52 8.69 -7.11
N LEU A 280 1.68 8.69 -7.78
CA LEU A 280 1.75 8.75 -9.24
C LEU A 280 1.18 7.48 -9.90
N GLY A 281 1.37 6.32 -9.28
CA GLY A 281 0.74 5.07 -9.69
C GLY A 281 -0.78 5.13 -9.60
N TYR A 282 -1.32 5.65 -8.50
CA TYR A 282 -2.78 5.83 -8.32
C TYR A 282 -3.39 6.83 -9.32
N ALA A 283 -2.63 7.86 -9.69
CA ALA A 283 -3.04 8.83 -10.69
C ALA A 283 -2.97 8.29 -12.13
N GLY A 284 -2.38 7.10 -12.34
CA GLY A 284 -2.20 6.51 -13.67
C GLY A 284 -1.07 7.12 -14.51
N VAL A 285 -0.26 8.00 -13.91
CA VAL A 285 0.91 8.61 -14.57
C VAL A 285 2.03 7.59 -14.76
N LEU A 286 2.21 6.73 -13.76
CA LEU A 286 3.14 5.60 -13.82
C LEU A 286 2.39 4.28 -13.87
N SER A 287 2.98 3.27 -14.50
CA SER A 287 2.45 1.91 -14.41
C SER A 287 2.43 1.45 -12.94
N PRO A 288 1.52 0.54 -12.54
CA PRO A 288 1.41 0.05 -11.17
C PRO A 288 2.74 -0.48 -10.60
N PHE A 289 3.51 -1.18 -11.43
CA PHE A 289 4.83 -1.66 -11.06
C PHE A 289 5.80 -0.51 -10.78
N LEU A 290 5.96 0.43 -11.72
CA LEU A 290 6.89 1.55 -11.56
C LEU A 290 6.50 2.45 -10.38
N GLY A 291 5.20 2.71 -10.20
CA GLY A 291 4.70 3.51 -9.08
C GLY A 291 5.08 2.91 -7.72
N ALA A 292 4.97 1.60 -7.56
CA ALA A 292 5.30 0.92 -6.31
C ALA A 292 6.81 0.71 -6.11
N TRP A 293 7.59 0.48 -7.18
CA TRP A 293 9.01 0.14 -7.09
C TRP A 293 9.96 1.32 -7.28
N LEU A 294 9.44 2.53 -7.50
CA LEU A 294 10.24 3.73 -7.80
C LEU A 294 11.34 3.99 -6.78
N SER A 295 11.03 3.97 -5.48
CA SER A 295 12.02 4.15 -4.42
C SER A 295 13.08 3.05 -4.42
N ASN A 296 12.66 1.79 -4.63
CA ASN A 296 13.58 0.66 -4.68
C ASN A 296 14.59 0.82 -5.81
N ILE A 297 14.12 1.20 -7.01
CA ILE A 297 14.98 1.42 -8.19
C ILE A 297 15.97 2.55 -7.92
N ILE A 298 15.50 3.69 -7.41
CA ILE A 298 16.35 4.85 -7.12
C ILE A 298 17.43 4.50 -6.08
N PHE A 299 17.02 3.90 -4.95
CA PHE A 299 17.97 3.60 -3.89
C PHE A 299 18.95 2.47 -4.24
N VAL A 300 18.52 1.44 -4.99
CA VAL A 300 19.43 0.44 -5.52
C VAL A 300 20.45 1.08 -6.45
N SER A 301 20.03 2.00 -7.33
CA SER A 301 20.94 2.72 -8.23
C SER A 301 21.95 3.59 -7.46
N ILE A 302 21.50 4.31 -6.44
CA ILE A 302 22.37 5.09 -5.54
C ILE A 302 23.34 4.17 -4.80
N GLY A 303 22.86 3.06 -4.24
CA GLY A 303 23.68 2.09 -3.53
C GLY A 303 24.76 1.47 -4.43
N LEU A 304 24.39 1.09 -5.65
CA LEU A 304 25.34 0.59 -6.65
C LEU A 304 26.42 1.63 -6.99
N TYR A 305 26.00 2.87 -7.26
CA TYR A 305 26.93 3.97 -7.55
C TYR A 305 27.91 4.19 -6.39
N LEU A 306 27.43 4.26 -5.17
CA LEU A 306 28.26 4.43 -3.98
C LEU A 306 29.17 3.23 -3.76
N MET A 307 28.70 2.01 -3.98
CA MET A 307 29.46 0.78 -3.79
C MET A 307 30.62 0.68 -4.79
N VAL A 308 30.40 1.07 -6.04
CA VAL A 308 31.46 1.10 -7.09
C VAL A 308 32.51 2.17 -6.78
N ASN A 309 32.08 3.34 -6.30
CA ASN A 309 33.01 4.43 -5.97
C ASN A 309 33.75 4.23 -4.63
N ALA A 310 33.16 3.52 -3.67
CA ALA A 310 33.83 3.17 -2.42
C ALA A 310 34.98 2.16 -2.60
N ARG A 311 35.09 1.53 -3.77
CA ARG A 311 36.15 0.56 -4.11
C ARG A 311 37.50 1.23 -4.38
N LYS A 312 37.51 2.51 -4.75
CA LYS A 312 38.73 3.27 -5.01
C LYS A 312 39.27 3.85 -3.71
#